data_2556d30ae3f230aaeef789c6cd53e3a1
#
_entry.id   2556d30ae3f230aaeef789c6cd53e3a1
#
_cell.length_a   1.000
_cell.length_b   1.000
_cell.length_c   1.000
_cell.angle_alpha   90.00
_cell.angle_beta   90.00
_cell.angle_gamma   90.00
#
_symmetry.space_group_name_H-M   'P 1'
#
loop_
_entity.id
_entity.type
_entity.pdbx_description
1 polymer ?
#
loop_
_entity_poly.entity_id
_entity_poly.type
_entity_poly.pdbx_seq_one_letter_code
_entity_poly.pdbx_strand_id
1 'polypeptide(L)'
;MSVILDIDLDYFGLFEQPIVEFERLLTWAGRPVDFVVEHHHEAYTRWKQMVTARVVQPPHLIIHADEHHDMMSETPPANFGSFLYFAMRHWSNCRVVWVTPQPIDYPDMWLSDEAWEVVSSRFECARRFRQRWPKPDVVSVCTSPGFIDALLSQRLLEKVEDCRDSFRPKMPPQVGRASRCPATLRGAERQFGRPVHARAFAPGGGRSAF
;
A
#
# COMPACT_ATOMS: atom_id res chain seq x y z
N MET A 1 0.01 -18.29 6.78
CA MET A 1 1.17 -17.39 7.02
C MET A 1 1.41 -16.61 5.74
N SER A 2 1.51 -15.30 5.81
CA SER A 2 1.63 -14.42 4.63
C SER A 2 3.01 -13.79 4.52
N VAL A 3 3.36 -13.39 3.30
CA VAL A 3 4.56 -12.61 2.96
C VAL A 3 4.11 -11.21 2.55
N ILE A 4 4.70 -10.19 3.12
CA ILE A 4 4.49 -8.80 2.73
C ILE A 4 5.74 -8.30 2.01
N LEU A 5 5.55 -7.67 0.86
CA LEU A 5 6.54 -6.81 0.23
C LEU A 5 6.15 -5.37 0.50
N ASP A 6 6.96 -4.69 1.27
CA ASP A 6 6.83 -3.28 1.57
C ASP A 6 7.93 -2.53 0.82
N ILE A 7 7.54 -1.52 0.07
CA ILE A 7 8.42 -0.79 -0.84
C ILE A 7 8.35 0.69 -0.48
N ASP A 8 9.48 1.29 -0.10
CA ASP A 8 9.62 2.74 -0.12
C ASP A 8 10.13 3.20 -1.48
N LEU A 9 9.59 4.30 -1.99
CA LEU A 9 10.04 4.85 -3.26
C LEU A 9 11.41 5.51 -3.16
N ASP A 10 11.85 5.97 -1.99
CA ASP A 10 13.17 6.55 -1.78
C ASP A 10 14.31 5.53 -2.02
N TYR A 11 14.05 4.25 -1.72
CA TYR A 11 14.95 3.14 -2.03
C TYR A 11 15.50 3.19 -3.47
N PHE A 12 14.67 3.63 -4.42
CA PHE A 12 15.05 3.67 -5.83
C PHE A 12 15.94 4.86 -6.16
N GLY A 13 15.98 5.89 -5.31
CA GLY A 13 16.94 6.98 -5.41
C GLY A 13 18.40 6.53 -5.29
N LEU A 14 18.65 5.36 -4.71
CA LEU A 14 20.00 4.78 -4.56
C LEU A 14 20.54 4.11 -5.84
N PHE A 15 19.74 4.03 -6.91
CA PHE A 15 20.11 3.33 -8.15
C PHE A 15 20.33 4.29 -9.32
N GLU A 16 21.26 3.95 -10.21
CA GLU A 16 21.47 4.69 -11.47
C GLU A 16 20.25 4.61 -12.41
N GLN A 17 19.47 3.54 -12.32
CA GLN A 17 18.30 3.29 -13.16
C GLN A 17 17.07 2.98 -12.30
N PRO A 18 16.56 3.96 -11.54
CA PRO A 18 15.53 3.73 -10.53
C PRO A 18 14.26 3.09 -11.10
N ILE A 19 13.78 3.54 -12.25
CA ILE A 19 12.57 3.01 -12.88
C ILE A 19 12.75 1.54 -13.29
N VAL A 20 13.91 1.18 -13.83
CA VAL A 20 14.19 -0.21 -14.24
C VAL A 20 14.25 -1.15 -13.04
N GLU A 21 14.87 -0.71 -11.95
CA GLU A 21 14.94 -1.52 -10.73
C GLU A 21 13.56 -1.68 -10.07
N PHE A 22 12.72 -0.64 -10.11
CA PHE A 22 11.35 -0.72 -9.63
C PHE A 22 10.50 -1.68 -10.47
N GLU A 23 10.54 -1.58 -11.80
CA GLU A 23 9.85 -2.50 -12.70
C GLU A 23 10.30 -3.95 -12.51
N ARG A 24 11.60 -4.19 -12.26
CA ARG A 24 12.12 -5.52 -11.92
C ARG A 24 11.52 -6.06 -10.63
N LEU A 25 11.41 -5.21 -9.60
CA LEU A 25 10.84 -5.60 -8.32
C LEU A 25 9.34 -5.92 -8.46
N LEU A 26 8.57 -5.08 -9.16
CA LEU A 26 7.15 -5.32 -9.44
C LEU A 26 6.94 -6.60 -10.28
N THR A 27 7.78 -6.80 -11.30
CA THR A 27 7.76 -8.03 -12.12
C THR A 27 8.06 -9.26 -11.26
N TRP A 28 9.04 -9.15 -10.36
CA TRP A 28 9.32 -10.24 -9.43
C TRP A 28 8.14 -10.47 -8.49
N ALA A 29 7.50 -9.44 -7.96
CA ALA A 29 6.32 -9.60 -7.09
C ALA A 29 5.23 -10.44 -7.78
N GLY A 30 5.05 -10.26 -9.09
CA GLY A 30 4.15 -11.07 -9.91
C GLY A 30 2.67 -10.86 -9.59
N ARG A 31 2.35 -9.72 -8.98
CA ARG A 31 1.00 -9.30 -8.58
C ARG A 31 0.89 -7.78 -8.56
N PRO A 32 -0.31 -7.22 -8.65
CA PRO A 32 -0.49 -5.77 -8.55
C PRO A 32 -0.14 -5.27 -7.14
N VAL A 33 0.20 -3.98 -7.04
CA VAL A 33 0.30 -3.27 -5.78
C VAL A 33 -1.10 -3.21 -5.14
N ASP A 34 -1.23 -3.70 -3.92
CA ASP A 34 -2.51 -3.74 -3.21
C ASP A 34 -2.94 -2.33 -2.78
N PHE A 35 -1.99 -1.53 -2.29
CA PHE A 35 -2.24 -0.13 -1.92
C PHE A 35 -0.97 0.71 -1.92
N VAL A 36 -1.17 2.02 -2.03
CA VAL A 36 -0.15 3.06 -1.86
C VAL A 36 -0.52 3.89 -0.64
N VAL A 37 0.47 4.28 0.15
CA VAL A 37 0.35 5.15 1.32
C VAL A 37 1.38 6.26 1.26
N GLU A 38 1.20 7.30 2.05
CA GLU A 38 2.17 8.38 2.18
C GLU A 38 3.27 8.03 3.18
N HIS A 39 2.89 7.37 4.29
CA HIS A 39 3.81 7.01 5.37
C HIS A 39 3.68 5.54 5.79
N HIS A 40 4.78 4.91 6.14
CA HIS A 40 4.86 3.49 6.50
C HIS A 40 3.96 3.06 7.66
N HIS A 41 3.73 3.90 8.67
CA HIS A 41 2.81 3.54 9.76
C HIS A 41 1.36 3.37 9.29
N GLU A 42 0.99 3.97 8.16
CA GLU A 42 -0.30 3.73 7.50
C GLU A 42 -0.33 2.35 6.84
N ALA A 43 0.79 1.93 6.20
CA ALA A 43 0.93 0.57 5.65
C ALA A 43 0.76 -0.47 6.76
N TYR A 44 1.47 -0.32 7.88
CA TYR A 44 1.32 -1.18 9.05
C TYR A 44 -0.12 -1.24 9.56
N THR A 45 -0.81 -0.11 9.58
CA THR A 45 -2.23 -0.05 9.99
C THR A 45 -3.12 -0.82 9.01
N ARG A 46 -2.89 -0.70 7.69
CA ARG A 46 -3.62 -1.45 6.67
C ARG A 46 -3.34 -2.96 6.76
N TRP A 47 -2.10 -3.38 6.99
CA TRP A 47 -1.78 -4.79 7.19
C TRP A 47 -2.55 -5.38 8.38
N LYS A 48 -2.61 -4.68 9.52
CA LYS A 48 -3.42 -5.10 10.67
C LYS A 48 -4.90 -5.25 10.31
N GLN A 49 -5.45 -4.30 9.55
CA GLN A 49 -6.84 -4.36 9.09
C GLN A 49 -7.08 -5.58 8.18
N MET A 50 -6.18 -5.85 7.23
CA MET A 50 -6.28 -7.02 6.33
C MET A 50 -6.23 -8.34 7.10
N VAL A 51 -5.36 -8.45 8.10
CA VAL A 51 -5.29 -9.62 8.98
C VAL A 51 -6.57 -9.76 9.82
N THR A 52 -7.05 -8.68 10.42
CA THR A 52 -8.29 -8.67 11.21
C THR A 52 -9.52 -9.06 10.37
N ALA A 53 -9.59 -8.57 9.13
CA ALA A 53 -10.64 -8.90 8.18
C ALA A 53 -10.45 -10.29 7.53
N ARG A 54 -9.38 -11.02 7.89
CA ARG A 54 -9.03 -12.33 7.33
C ARG A 54 -8.81 -12.35 5.82
N VAL A 55 -8.47 -11.22 5.23
CA VAL A 55 -8.06 -11.10 3.83
C VAL A 55 -6.71 -11.78 3.61
N VAL A 56 -5.82 -11.65 4.61
CA VAL A 56 -4.53 -12.34 4.65
C VAL A 56 -4.28 -12.93 6.04
N GLN A 57 -3.36 -13.88 6.12
CA GLN A 57 -2.91 -14.42 7.39
C GLN A 57 -1.88 -13.47 8.05
N PRO A 58 -1.65 -13.54 9.36
CA PRO A 58 -0.55 -12.83 10.00
C PRO A 58 0.77 -13.07 9.24
N PRO A 59 1.55 -12.02 8.97
CA PRO A 59 2.79 -12.16 8.22
C PRO A 59 3.82 -12.97 9.01
N HIS A 60 4.53 -13.83 8.30
CA HIS A 60 5.72 -14.51 8.82
C HIS A 60 7.00 -13.92 8.24
N LEU A 61 6.88 -13.14 7.18
CA LEU A 61 7.98 -12.44 6.53
C LEU A 61 7.50 -11.09 6.01
N ILE A 62 8.24 -10.04 6.33
CA ILE A 62 8.17 -8.74 5.67
C ILE A 62 9.49 -8.54 4.95
N ILE A 63 9.43 -8.30 3.64
CA ILE A 63 10.55 -7.87 2.83
C ILE A 63 10.38 -6.37 2.66
N HIS A 64 11.25 -5.60 3.28
CA HIS A 64 11.20 -4.15 3.33
C HIS A 64 12.31 -3.58 2.46
N ALA A 65 11.94 -3.06 1.29
CA ALA A 65 12.85 -2.42 0.34
C ALA A 65 12.84 -0.91 0.59
N ASP A 66 13.89 -0.41 1.23
CA ASP A 66 13.93 0.94 1.77
C ASP A 66 15.39 1.39 1.97
N GLU A 67 15.67 2.68 1.87
CA GLU A 67 16.94 3.27 2.30
C GLU A 67 17.14 3.11 3.81
N HIS A 68 16.05 3.22 4.59
CA HIS A 68 16.01 3.21 6.05
C HIS A 68 15.52 1.87 6.61
N HIS A 69 15.89 1.55 7.83
CA HIS A 69 15.46 0.29 8.47
C HIS A 69 14.14 0.39 9.25
N ASP A 70 13.63 1.60 9.46
CA ASP A 70 12.34 1.92 10.11
C ASP A 70 12.11 1.25 11.48
N MET A 71 13.19 1.19 12.26
CA MET A 71 13.23 0.71 13.64
C MET A 71 13.97 1.71 14.55
N MET A 72 13.71 3.02 14.34
CA MET A 72 14.41 4.11 15.02
C MET A 72 13.88 4.43 16.43
N SER A 73 12.84 3.76 16.89
CA SER A 73 12.26 3.97 18.22
C SER A 73 11.40 2.80 18.66
N GLU A 74 11.45 2.52 19.95
CA GLU A 74 10.55 1.59 20.64
C GLU A 74 9.39 2.30 21.36
N THR A 75 9.37 3.63 21.33
CA THR A 75 8.37 4.44 22.04
C THR A 75 7.08 4.57 21.21
N PRO A 76 5.93 4.16 21.77
CA PRO A 76 4.64 4.33 21.12
C PRO A 76 4.25 5.82 21.01
N PRO A 77 3.42 6.18 20.00
CA PRO A 77 2.85 5.30 18.97
C PRO A 77 3.84 4.95 17.86
N ALA A 78 3.56 3.89 17.10
CA ALA A 78 4.30 3.59 15.87
C ALA A 78 4.20 4.77 14.90
N ASN A 79 5.34 5.19 14.35
CA ASN A 79 5.45 6.26 13.34
C ASN A 79 6.17 5.73 12.10
N PHE A 80 6.42 6.61 11.10
CA PHE A 80 7.05 6.20 9.83
C PHE A 80 8.43 5.56 10.03
N GLY A 81 9.26 6.05 10.98
CA GLY A 81 10.60 5.52 11.23
C GLY A 81 10.66 4.44 12.32
N SER A 82 9.53 3.93 12.83
CA SER A 82 9.53 2.91 13.89
C SER A 82 8.55 1.76 13.68
N PHE A 83 7.76 1.79 12.62
CA PHE A 83 6.65 0.88 12.41
C PHE A 83 7.07 -0.61 12.34
N LEU A 84 8.27 -0.91 11.81
CA LEU A 84 8.75 -2.30 11.71
C LEU A 84 9.04 -2.92 13.07
N TYR A 85 9.60 -2.15 14.02
CA TYR A 85 9.74 -2.63 15.40
C TYR A 85 8.38 -3.04 15.97
N PHE A 86 7.35 -2.19 15.81
CA PHE A 86 6.01 -2.49 16.29
C PHE A 86 5.34 -3.65 15.54
N ALA A 87 5.61 -3.79 14.24
CA ALA A 87 5.14 -4.93 13.46
C ALA A 87 5.73 -6.25 13.98
N MET A 88 7.04 -6.30 14.24
CA MET A 88 7.73 -7.46 14.80
C MET A 88 7.28 -7.79 16.22
N ARG A 89 6.94 -6.78 17.03
CA ARG A 89 6.36 -6.94 18.36
C ARG A 89 4.94 -7.47 18.30
N HIS A 90 4.14 -6.97 17.37
CA HIS A 90 2.74 -7.38 17.18
C HIS A 90 2.63 -8.81 16.65
N TRP A 91 3.48 -9.18 15.70
CA TRP A 91 3.55 -10.52 15.11
C TRP A 91 4.84 -11.21 15.54
N SER A 92 4.81 -11.88 16.68
CA SER A 92 6.01 -12.45 17.32
C SER A 92 6.78 -13.48 16.48
N ASN A 93 6.12 -14.09 15.47
CA ASN A 93 6.75 -15.03 14.54
C ASN A 93 7.17 -14.36 13.20
N CYS A 94 6.95 -13.06 13.08
CA CYS A 94 7.32 -12.33 11.86
C CYS A 94 8.82 -12.06 11.83
N ARG A 95 9.44 -12.40 10.70
CA ARG A 95 10.80 -11.99 10.34
C ARG A 95 10.74 -10.77 9.45
N VAL A 96 11.73 -9.90 9.55
CA VAL A 96 11.94 -8.77 8.64
C VAL A 96 13.26 -8.97 7.90
N VAL A 97 13.21 -8.77 6.60
CA VAL A 97 14.40 -8.63 5.76
C VAL A 97 14.40 -7.21 5.21
N TRP A 98 15.25 -6.38 5.78
CA TRP A 98 15.52 -5.04 5.25
C TRP A 98 16.45 -5.15 4.06
N VAL A 99 16.03 -4.63 2.93
CA VAL A 99 16.79 -4.64 1.68
C VAL A 99 17.25 -3.24 1.36
N THR A 100 18.56 -3.01 1.47
CA THR A 100 19.18 -1.74 1.10
C THR A 100 20.57 -1.99 0.52
N PRO A 101 20.97 -1.34 -0.59
CA PRO A 101 22.31 -1.49 -1.15
C PRO A 101 23.39 -0.85 -0.28
N GLN A 102 23.01 0.15 0.52
CA GLN A 102 23.92 0.96 1.33
C GLN A 102 23.36 1.15 2.74
N PRO A 103 23.48 0.17 3.65
CA PRO A 103 23.05 0.36 5.03
C PRO A 103 23.92 1.45 5.66
N ILE A 104 23.27 2.52 6.11
CA ILE A 104 23.90 3.69 6.76
C ILE A 104 24.07 3.43 8.24
N ASP A 105 23.06 2.79 8.84
CA ASP A 105 23.00 2.47 10.28
C ASP A 105 22.25 1.15 10.49
N TYR A 106 22.13 0.73 11.75
CA TYR A 106 21.44 -0.50 12.13
C TYR A 106 20.53 -0.23 13.31
N PRO A 107 19.45 -1.04 13.50
CA PRO A 107 18.47 -0.83 14.57
C PRO A 107 19.05 -0.82 16.00
N ASP A 108 20.14 -1.54 16.24
CA ASP A 108 20.82 -1.56 17.54
C ASP A 108 21.43 -0.22 17.96
N MET A 109 21.59 0.72 17.02
CA MET A 109 22.00 2.09 17.32
C MET A 109 20.85 2.98 17.84
N TRP A 110 19.59 2.54 17.67
CA TRP A 110 18.40 3.32 17.91
C TRP A 110 17.47 2.74 18.98
N LEU A 111 17.52 1.43 19.16
CA LEU A 111 16.72 0.70 20.15
C LEU A 111 17.55 0.50 21.43
N SER A 112 16.89 0.38 22.58
CA SER A 112 17.56 -0.12 23.78
C SER A 112 18.02 -1.57 23.58
N ASP A 113 19.00 -2.01 24.38
CA ASP A 113 19.50 -3.39 24.33
C ASP A 113 18.37 -4.41 24.50
N GLU A 114 17.44 -4.13 25.43
CA GLU A 114 16.29 -5.00 25.70
C GLU A 114 15.32 -5.04 24.51
N ALA A 115 15.07 -3.90 23.85
CA ALA A 115 14.20 -3.83 22.69
C ALA A 115 14.82 -4.54 21.49
N TRP A 116 16.13 -4.36 21.29
CA TRP A 116 16.87 -5.03 20.22
C TRP A 116 16.93 -6.55 20.42
N GLU A 117 17.19 -7.04 21.61
CA GLU A 117 17.21 -8.47 21.92
C GLU A 117 15.90 -9.16 21.52
N VAL A 118 14.76 -8.51 21.73
CA VAL A 118 13.44 -9.07 21.39
C VAL A 118 13.28 -9.32 19.89
N VAL A 119 13.89 -8.51 19.02
CA VAL A 119 13.66 -8.56 17.57
C VAL A 119 14.88 -9.03 16.76
N SER A 120 16.09 -8.91 17.29
CA SER A 120 17.36 -9.12 16.58
C SER A 120 17.47 -10.47 15.87
N SER A 121 17.04 -11.55 16.50
CA SER A 121 17.08 -12.90 15.91
C SER A 121 16.15 -13.09 14.70
N ARG A 122 15.25 -12.13 14.46
CA ARG A 122 14.26 -12.15 13.40
C ARG A 122 14.45 -11.03 12.37
N PHE A 123 15.50 -10.22 12.53
CA PHE A 123 15.88 -9.15 11.62
C PHE A 123 17.10 -9.53 10.79
N GLU A 124 17.04 -9.32 9.49
CA GLU A 124 18.15 -9.53 8.55
C GLU A 124 18.30 -8.30 7.67
N CYS A 125 19.52 -7.83 7.46
CA CYS A 125 19.83 -6.84 6.44
C CYS A 125 20.38 -7.55 5.19
N ALA A 126 19.83 -7.24 4.03
CA ALA A 126 20.27 -7.77 2.74
C ALA A 126 20.62 -6.63 1.78
N ARG A 127 21.85 -6.65 1.24
CA ARG A 127 22.30 -5.62 0.29
C ARG A 127 21.67 -5.71 -1.09
N ARG A 128 21.00 -6.82 -1.39
CA ARG A 128 20.39 -7.08 -2.70
C ARG A 128 19.13 -7.89 -2.55
N PHE A 129 18.18 -7.59 -3.38
CA PHE A 129 17.00 -8.39 -3.55
C PHE A 129 17.35 -9.80 -4.06
N ARG A 130 16.70 -10.83 -3.49
CA ARG A 130 16.97 -12.23 -3.87
C ARG A 130 15.75 -12.84 -4.54
N GLN A 131 15.86 -13.21 -5.79
CA GLN A 131 14.75 -13.79 -6.58
C GLN A 131 14.15 -15.09 -5.98
N ARG A 132 14.93 -15.80 -5.15
CA ARG A 132 14.51 -17.04 -4.47
C ARG A 132 13.61 -16.83 -3.25
N TRP A 133 13.40 -15.60 -2.82
CA TRP A 133 12.47 -15.33 -1.73
C TRP A 133 11.04 -15.69 -2.12
N PRO A 134 10.19 -16.07 -1.15
CA PRO A 134 8.79 -16.37 -1.44
C PRO A 134 8.09 -15.16 -2.04
N LYS A 135 7.13 -15.41 -2.92
CA LYS A 135 6.32 -14.37 -3.54
C LYS A 135 5.44 -13.71 -2.48
N PRO A 136 5.22 -12.40 -2.57
CA PRO A 136 4.39 -11.69 -1.61
C PRO A 136 2.90 -12.03 -1.79
N ASP A 137 2.19 -12.07 -0.67
CA ASP A 137 0.72 -12.09 -0.61
C ASP A 137 0.13 -10.69 -0.54
N VAL A 138 0.94 -9.71 -0.13
CA VAL A 138 0.59 -8.28 -0.09
C VAL A 138 1.77 -7.47 -0.62
N VAL A 139 1.49 -6.48 -1.46
CA VAL A 139 2.46 -5.48 -1.92
C VAL A 139 1.96 -4.11 -1.52
N SER A 140 2.70 -3.43 -0.65
CA SER A 140 2.49 -2.02 -0.28
C SER A 140 3.59 -1.14 -0.84
N VAL A 141 3.22 0.07 -1.19
CA VAL A 141 4.15 1.12 -1.63
C VAL A 141 3.97 2.33 -0.73
N CYS A 142 5.07 2.84 -0.18
CA CYS A 142 5.14 4.10 0.53
C CYS A 142 5.78 5.15 -0.36
N THR A 143 5.23 6.37 -0.38
CA THR A 143 5.75 7.44 -1.23
C THR A 143 6.80 8.29 -0.55
N SER A 144 6.82 8.34 0.79
CA SER A 144 7.79 9.05 1.63
C SER A 144 8.20 10.44 1.08
N PRO A 145 7.25 11.36 0.87
CA PRO A 145 7.47 12.57 0.04
C PRO A 145 8.55 13.51 0.55
N GLY A 146 9.00 13.34 1.81
CA GLY A 146 10.11 14.10 2.37
C GLY A 146 11.51 13.59 2.02
N PHE A 147 11.61 12.37 1.44
CA PHE A 147 12.87 11.66 1.25
C PHE A 147 13.21 11.37 -0.21
N ILE A 148 12.29 11.57 -1.14
CA ILE A 148 12.47 11.31 -2.55
C ILE A 148 12.21 12.57 -3.40
N ASP A 149 12.92 12.72 -4.52
CA ASP A 149 12.60 13.73 -5.53
C ASP A 149 11.18 13.57 -6.07
N ALA A 150 10.41 14.66 -6.11
CA ALA A 150 9.00 14.64 -6.48
C ALA A 150 8.75 14.10 -7.90
N LEU A 151 9.64 14.43 -8.86
CA LEU A 151 9.50 13.96 -10.25
C LEU A 151 9.80 12.47 -10.35
N LEU A 152 10.80 11.98 -9.61
CA LEU A 152 11.10 10.56 -9.54
C LEU A 152 9.93 9.80 -8.90
N SER A 153 9.41 10.29 -7.77
CA SER A 153 8.24 9.71 -7.10
C SER A 153 7.05 9.58 -8.05
N GLN A 154 6.73 10.66 -8.78
CA GLN A 154 5.64 10.64 -9.77
C GLN A 154 5.85 9.56 -10.83
N ARG A 155 7.05 9.47 -11.41
CA ARG A 155 7.37 8.48 -12.45
C ARG A 155 7.29 7.04 -11.94
N LEU A 156 7.67 6.80 -10.68
CA LEU A 156 7.53 5.49 -10.05
C LEU A 156 6.06 5.14 -9.80
N LEU A 157 5.23 6.12 -9.39
CA LEU A 157 3.79 5.93 -9.22
C LEU A 157 3.06 5.62 -10.53
N GLU A 158 3.47 6.22 -11.65
CA GLU A 158 2.96 5.85 -12.97
C GLU A 158 3.20 4.35 -13.27
N LYS A 159 4.36 3.79 -12.84
CA LYS A 159 4.64 2.36 -12.98
C LYS A 159 3.78 1.48 -12.07
N VAL A 160 3.35 1.98 -10.92
CA VAL A 160 2.37 1.28 -10.07
C VAL A 160 1.05 1.12 -10.82
N GLU A 161 0.56 2.18 -11.47
CA GLU A 161 -0.69 2.12 -12.23
C GLU A 161 -0.57 1.22 -13.48
N ASP A 162 0.53 1.31 -14.22
CA ASP A 162 0.82 0.41 -15.35
C ASP A 162 0.79 -1.07 -14.90
N CYS A 163 1.39 -1.36 -13.74
CA CYS A 163 1.38 -2.69 -13.15
C CYS A 163 -0.04 -3.14 -12.83
N ARG A 164 -0.85 -2.30 -12.16
CA ARG A 164 -2.25 -2.60 -11.83
C ARG A 164 -3.08 -2.90 -13.08
N ASP A 165 -2.91 -2.11 -14.13
CA ASP A 165 -3.63 -2.30 -15.40
C ASP A 165 -3.25 -3.61 -16.10
N SER A 166 -2.00 -4.07 -15.96
CA SER A 166 -1.55 -5.34 -16.53
C SER A 166 -2.23 -6.57 -15.92
N PHE A 167 -2.71 -6.45 -14.67
CA PHE A 167 -3.43 -7.50 -13.95
C PHE A 167 -4.96 -7.38 -14.04
N ARG A 168 -5.48 -6.31 -14.66
CA ARG A 168 -6.93 -6.20 -14.90
C ARG A 168 -7.38 -7.26 -15.89
N PRO A 169 -8.48 -7.99 -15.63
CA PRO A 169 -9.06 -8.89 -16.61
C PRO A 169 -9.36 -8.10 -17.90
N LYS A 170 -8.79 -8.51 -19.02
CA LYS A 170 -9.15 -7.94 -20.32
C LYS A 170 -10.62 -8.28 -20.56
N MET A 171 -11.51 -7.31 -20.44
CA MET A 171 -12.91 -7.50 -20.83
C MET A 171 -12.94 -7.94 -22.29
N PRO A 172 -13.68 -9.02 -22.63
CA PRO A 172 -13.88 -9.38 -24.02
C PRO A 172 -14.49 -8.17 -24.75
N PRO A 173 -14.08 -7.90 -25.99
CA PRO A 173 -14.65 -6.81 -26.77
C PRO A 173 -16.18 -6.97 -26.71
N GLN A 174 -16.87 -5.92 -26.29
CA GLN A 174 -18.34 -5.91 -26.34
C GLN A 174 -18.72 -6.14 -27.79
N VAL A 175 -19.15 -7.35 -28.08
CA VAL A 175 -19.77 -7.67 -29.38
C VAL A 175 -20.97 -6.73 -29.48
N GLY A 176 -20.85 -5.73 -30.36
CA GLY A 176 -21.88 -4.74 -30.55
C GLY A 176 -23.22 -5.42 -30.68
N ARG A 177 -24.09 -5.24 -29.70
CA ARG A 177 -25.51 -5.55 -29.88
C ARG A 177 -25.96 -4.66 -31.03
N ALA A 178 -26.07 -5.27 -32.23
CA ALA A 178 -26.75 -4.65 -33.32
C ALA A 178 -28.10 -4.16 -32.80
N SER A 179 -28.26 -2.86 -32.76
CA SER A 179 -29.51 -2.19 -32.42
C SER A 179 -30.56 -2.65 -33.42
N ARG A 180 -31.32 -3.69 -33.08
CA ARG A 180 -32.59 -3.93 -33.73
C ARG A 180 -33.50 -2.79 -33.26
N CYS A 181 -33.66 -1.80 -34.11
CA CYS A 181 -34.80 -0.88 -34.03
C CYS A 181 -36.08 -1.71 -34.11
N PRO A 182 -36.98 -1.65 -33.13
CA PRO A 182 -38.36 -2.05 -33.35
C PRO A 182 -39.07 -0.86 -34.00
N ALA A 183 -39.72 -1.18 -35.12
CA ALA A 183 -40.58 -0.28 -35.85
C ALA A 183 -41.67 0.30 -34.95
N THR A 184 -41.87 1.61 -35.15
CA THR A 184 -43.08 2.42 -34.92
C THR A 184 -44.34 1.65 -34.50
N LEU A 185 -44.85 1.99 -33.30
CA LEU A 185 -46.28 1.99 -33.01
C LEU A 185 -46.66 3.40 -32.50
N ARG A 186 -47.51 4.07 -33.31
CA ARG A 186 -48.18 5.33 -32.98
C ARG A 186 -49.23 5.12 -31.93
N GLY A 187 -49.42 6.09 -31.05
CA GLY A 187 -50.71 6.50 -30.51
C GLY A 187 -51.02 6.01 -29.09
N ALA A 188 -50.95 6.92 -28.17
CA ALA A 188 -52.08 7.27 -27.26
C ALA A 188 -51.64 8.35 -26.26
N GLU A 189 -52.15 9.56 -26.51
CA GLU A 189 -52.20 10.64 -25.49
C GLU A 189 -53.06 10.18 -24.32
N ARG A 190 -52.60 10.39 -23.07
CA ARG A 190 -53.45 10.75 -21.93
C ARG A 190 -52.72 11.66 -20.96
N GLN A 191 -53.33 12.80 -20.78
CA GLN A 191 -53.08 13.84 -19.79
C GLN A 191 -53.31 13.34 -18.36
N PHE A 192 -52.77 14.06 -17.43
CA PHE A 192 -53.14 14.36 -16.05
C PHE A 192 -52.09 14.00 -14.97
N GLY A 193 -51.78 15.08 -14.21
CA GLY A 193 -51.40 15.00 -12.83
C GLY A 193 -50.32 16.02 -12.38
N ARG A 194 -50.79 17.09 -11.75
CA ARG A 194 -50.05 18.23 -11.19
C ARG A 194 -49.08 17.87 -10.05
N PRO A 195 -48.11 18.75 -9.73
CA PRO A 195 -47.06 18.51 -8.76
C PRO A 195 -47.48 18.80 -7.32
N VAL A 196 -46.93 18.05 -6.37
CA VAL A 196 -47.08 18.29 -4.92
C VAL A 196 -45.78 18.89 -4.37
N HIS A 197 -45.98 19.94 -3.56
CA HIS A 197 -45.01 20.84 -2.97
C HIS A 197 -43.89 20.18 -2.14
N ALA A 198 -42.67 20.69 -2.35
CA ALA A 198 -41.54 20.55 -1.45
C ALA A 198 -41.77 21.37 -0.15
N ARG A 199 -41.54 20.79 1.00
CA ARG A 199 -41.33 21.49 2.26
C ARG A 199 -39.85 21.56 2.58
N ALA A 200 -39.36 22.79 2.66
CA ALA A 200 -38.05 23.13 3.20
C ALA A 200 -38.04 22.91 4.72
N PHE A 201 -36.99 22.32 5.23
CA PHE A 201 -36.61 22.37 6.65
C PHE A 201 -35.36 23.22 6.81
N ALA A 202 -35.51 24.26 7.64
CA ALA A 202 -34.44 25.18 7.98
C ALA A 202 -33.51 24.60 9.09
N PRO A 203 -32.26 25.06 9.18
CA PRO A 203 -31.31 24.57 10.18
C PRO A 203 -31.48 25.34 11.50
N GLY A 204 -31.59 24.58 12.59
CA GLY A 204 -31.52 25.07 13.93
C GLY A 204 -30.09 25.19 14.43
N GLY A 205 -29.70 26.40 14.79
CA GLY A 205 -28.46 26.65 15.49
C GLY A 205 -28.51 26.23 16.95
N GLY A 206 -27.39 25.78 17.49
CA GLY A 206 -27.16 25.51 18.90
C GLY A 206 -25.74 25.85 19.28
N ARG A 207 -25.54 26.98 19.94
CA ARG A 207 -24.35 27.38 20.65
C ARG A 207 -24.21 26.65 21.98
N SER A 208 -22.96 26.52 22.41
CA SER A 208 -22.42 26.68 23.78
C SER A 208 -21.49 25.55 24.18
N ALA A 209 -20.22 25.83 24.34
CA ALA A 209 -19.48 26.19 25.55
C ALA A 209 -19.25 25.00 26.52
N PHE A 210 -18.07 24.49 26.51
CA PHE A 210 -17.02 24.48 27.55
C PHE A 210 -15.73 23.86 26.98
#